data_644a3ff95a2c1272818c74fa9ac63be6
#
_entry.id   644a3ff95a2c1272818c74fa9ac63be6
#
_cell.length_a   1.000
_cell.length_b   1.000
_cell.length_c   1.000
_cell.angle_alpha   90.00
_cell.angle_beta   90.00
_cell.angle_gamma   90.00
#
_symmetry.space_group_name_H-M   'P 1'
#
loop_
_entity.id
_entity.type
_entity.pdbx_description
1 polymer ?
#
loop_
_entity_poly.entity_id
_entity_poly.type
_entity_poly.pdbx_seq_one_letter_code
_entity_poly.pdbx_strand_id
1 'polypeptide(L)'
;MQRDHRLDLLKWLALACMVLDHLRYVGWSLDLLYIPGRLAFPWFCLAIAANVLRRPAAPLTGKYLGLMLLFSLISEIPYRLFVYPAETLNVMPTLALGLLLASAWGQRSRQARAITLGVPLVAALGHDYLMFGLPGVLLPWLCVLVWRRPLYWALLPGIACLAGNAWRQLYEMALYANPAAIGGMGACLLAPLLGLALLRHGPPTPVPALRRWAYAFYPLHFLLLLGLRLVIRAS
;
A
#
# COMPACT_ATOMS: atom_id res chain seq x y z
N MET A 1 15.01 -10.13 18.64
CA MET A 1 15.14 -9.07 17.61
C MET A 1 14.79 -7.74 18.24
N GLN A 2 15.69 -6.78 18.16
CA GLN A 2 15.44 -5.44 18.64
C GLN A 2 14.30 -4.80 17.86
N ARG A 3 13.40 -4.11 18.54
CA ARG A 3 12.24 -3.42 17.96
C ARG A 3 12.69 -2.23 17.14
N ASP A 4 12.08 -2.03 15.95
CA ASP A 4 12.37 -0.89 15.08
C ASP A 4 11.25 0.14 15.20
N HIS A 5 11.49 1.17 15.99
CA HIS A 5 10.53 2.25 16.22
C HIS A 5 10.22 3.06 14.95
N ARG A 6 11.18 3.21 14.03
CA ARG A 6 10.97 3.92 12.76
C ARG A 6 10.00 3.17 11.85
N LEU A 7 10.12 1.83 11.81
CA LEU A 7 9.18 1.01 11.05
C LEU A 7 7.78 1.03 11.66
N ASP A 8 7.66 1.02 12.98
CA ASP A 8 6.37 1.15 13.64
C ASP A 8 5.76 2.54 13.37
N LEU A 9 6.56 3.60 13.42
CA LEU A 9 6.12 4.97 13.07
C LEU A 9 5.63 5.04 11.61
N LEU A 10 6.40 4.49 10.66
CA LEU A 10 5.99 4.44 9.25
C LEU A 10 4.63 3.77 9.06
N LYS A 11 4.39 2.64 9.74
CA LYS A 11 3.10 1.93 9.67
C LYS A 11 1.95 2.76 10.26
N TRP A 12 2.16 3.46 11.36
CA TRP A 12 1.16 4.35 11.95
C TRP A 12 0.81 5.50 11.02
N LEU A 13 1.82 6.12 10.42
CA LEU A 13 1.61 7.18 9.44
C LEU A 13 0.89 6.65 8.19
N ALA A 14 1.23 5.43 7.73
CA ALA A 14 0.52 4.79 6.62
C ALA A 14 -0.96 4.55 6.93
N LEU A 15 -1.29 4.08 8.14
CA LEU A 15 -2.67 3.92 8.60
C LEU A 15 -3.41 5.26 8.66
N ALA A 16 -2.77 6.30 9.21
CA ALA A 16 -3.36 7.64 9.26
C ALA A 16 -3.66 8.18 7.86
N CYS A 17 -2.69 8.09 6.93
CA CYS A 17 -2.87 8.50 5.54
C CYS A 17 -3.98 7.71 4.84
N MET A 18 -4.10 6.40 5.12
CA MET A 18 -5.19 5.58 4.59
C MET A 18 -6.57 6.04 5.07
N VAL A 19 -6.71 6.34 6.36
CA VAL A 19 -7.98 6.85 6.91
C VAL A 19 -8.31 8.22 6.30
N LEU A 20 -7.33 9.12 6.18
CA LEU A 20 -7.50 10.42 5.54
C LEU A 20 -8.00 10.30 4.09
N ASP A 21 -7.42 9.38 3.30
CA ASP A 21 -7.87 9.12 1.94
C ASP A 21 -9.33 8.66 1.89
N HIS A 22 -9.72 7.78 2.79
CA HIS A 22 -11.07 7.23 2.83
C HIS A 22 -12.12 8.21 3.40
N LEU A 23 -11.74 9.21 4.19
CA LEU A 23 -12.64 10.26 4.63
C LEU A 23 -13.27 11.05 3.47
N ARG A 24 -12.62 11.11 2.31
CA ARG A 24 -13.18 11.74 1.10
C ARG A 24 -14.48 11.11 0.62
N TYR A 25 -14.72 9.84 0.96
CA TYR A 25 -15.92 9.09 0.56
C TYR A 25 -17.09 9.21 1.54
N VAL A 26 -16.91 9.96 2.63
CA VAL A 26 -17.95 10.09 3.68
C VAL A 26 -19.03 11.09 3.29
N GLY A 27 -18.73 12.08 2.43
CA GLY A 27 -19.72 13.05 1.94
C GLY A 27 -19.28 14.51 2.04
N TRP A 28 -18.10 14.78 2.60
CA TRP A 28 -17.50 16.12 2.63
C TRP A 28 -16.58 16.35 1.43
N SER A 29 -16.47 17.61 0.97
CA SER A 29 -15.54 18.01 -0.10
C SER A 29 -14.10 18.08 0.44
N LEU A 30 -13.46 16.92 0.63
CA LEU A 30 -12.13 16.77 1.22
C LEU A 30 -11.09 16.33 0.17
N ASP A 31 -11.17 16.86 -1.05
CA ASP A 31 -10.35 16.39 -2.18
C ASP A 31 -8.84 16.48 -1.94
N LEU A 32 -8.38 17.47 -1.16
CA LEU A 32 -6.97 17.61 -0.79
C LEU A 32 -6.43 16.45 0.05
N LEU A 33 -7.30 15.70 0.75
CA LEU A 33 -6.90 14.49 1.47
C LEU A 33 -6.46 13.36 0.54
N TYR A 34 -6.71 13.48 -0.76
CA TYR A 34 -6.12 12.62 -1.78
C TYR A 34 -4.59 12.63 -1.72
N ILE A 35 -3.99 13.79 -1.46
CA ILE A 35 -2.53 13.96 -1.43
C ILE A 35 -1.87 13.06 -0.37
N PRO A 36 -2.17 13.20 0.95
CA PRO A 36 -1.62 12.31 1.96
C PRO A 36 -2.06 10.85 1.75
N GLY A 37 -3.24 10.60 1.19
CA GLY A 37 -3.72 9.26 0.86
C GLY A 37 -2.76 8.47 -0.02
N ARG A 38 -2.08 9.13 -0.95
CA ARG A 38 -1.11 8.49 -1.88
C ARG A 38 0.16 8.00 -1.18
N LEU A 39 0.44 8.41 0.05
CA LEU A 39 1.56 7.91 0.84
C LEU A 39 1.27 6.53 1.46
N ALA A 40 0.01 6.21 1.73
CA ALA A 40 -0.37 5.01 2.49
C ALA A 40 0.14 3.71 1.85
N PHE A 41 -0.22 3.45 0.60
CA PHE A 41 0.12 2.20 -0.09
C PHE A 41 1.63 2.00 -0.25
N PRO A 42 2.43 2.95 -0.75
CA PRO A 42 3.89 2.81 -0.84
C PRO A 42 4.56 2.59 0.52
N TRP A 43 4.05 3.19 1.59
CA TRP A 43 4.58 2.99 2.93
C TRP A 43 4.27 1.60 3.50
N PHE A 44 3.12 1.02 3.19
CA PHE A 44 2.86 -0.40 3.46
C PHE A 44 3.79 -1.30 2.64
N CYS A 45 4.07 -0.98 1.38
CA CYS A 45 5.04 -1.70 0.55
C CYS A 45 6.46 -1.64 1.12
N LEU A 46 6.89 -0.48 1.62
CA LEU A 46 8.16 -0.35 2.35
C LEU A 46 8.17 -1.18 3.65
N ALA A 47 7.06 -1.25 4.37
CA ALA A 47 6.96 -2.09 5.55
C ALA A 47 7.05 -3.58 5.21
N ILE A 48 6.49 -4.01 4.09
CA ILE A 48 6.66 -5.38 3.55
C ILE A 48 8.14 -5.62 3.21
N ALA A 49 8.78 -4.71 2.46
CA ALA A 49 10.19 -4.82 2.10
C ALA A 49 11.09 -4.93 3.33
N ALA A 50 10.85 -4.10 4.36
CA ALA A 50 11.57 -4.17 5.64
C ALA A 50 11.44 -5.54 6.31
N ASN A 51 10.23 -6.11 6.34
CA ASN A 51 9.97 -7.41 6.95
C ASN A 51 10.63 -8.55 6.17
N VAL A 52 10.59 -8.51 4.84
CA VAL A 52 11.25 -9.50 3.96
C VAL A 52 12.76 -9.48 4.15
N LEU A 53 13.37 -8.28 4.15
CA LEU A 53 14.82 -8.13 4.29
C LEU A 53 15.34 -8.54 5.68
N ARG A 54 14.49 -8.50 6.71
CA ARG A 54 14.83 -9.00 8.05
C ARG A 54 14.77 -10.51 8.16
N ARG A 55 14.07 -11.20 7.28
CA ARG A 55 13.87 -12.65 7.28
C ARG A 55 13.99 -13.22 5.86
N PRO A 56 15.15 -13.10 5.20
CA PRO A 56 15.31 -13.48 3.80
C PRO A 56 15.07 -14.98 3.53
N ALA A 57 15.23 -15.84 4.53
CA ALA A 57 14.99 -17.28 4.45
C ALA A 57 13.62 -17.70 5.00
N ALA A 58 12.68 -16.75 5.24
CA ALA A 58 11.36 -17.11 5.72
C ALA A 58 10.59 -17.92 4.66
N PRO A 59 9.77 -18.91 5.09
CA PRO A 59 8.92 -19.66 4.16
C PRO A 59 8.02 -18.73 3.36
N LEU A 60 7.88 -18.98 2.05
CA LEU A 60 7.03 -18.21 1.14
C LEU A 60 5.53 -18.28 1.53
N THR A 61 5.13 -19.35 2.22
CA THR A 61 3.76 -19.61 2.69
C THR A 61 3.61 -19.40 4.21
N GLY A 62 4.30 -18.42 4.77
CA GLY A 62 4.31 -18.17 6.20
C GLY A 62 3.01 -17.53 6.72
N LYS A 63 2.88 -17.47 8.05
CA LYS A 63 1.73 -16.85 8.77
C LYS A 63 1.41 -15.42 8.30
N TYR A 64 2.40 -14.69 7.82
CA TYR A 64 2.22 -13.32 7.30
C TYR A 64 1.34 -13.32 6.05
N LEU A 65 1.67 -14.15 5.06
CA LEU A 65 0.86 -14.30 3.85
C LEU A 65 -0.54 -14.84 4.17
N GLY A 66 -0.64 -15.86 5.03
CA GLY A 66 -1.91 -16.42 5.45
C GLY A 66 -2.85 -15.38 6.08
N LEU A 67 -2.33 -14.50 6.94
CA LEU A 67 -3.11 -13.40 7.51
C LEU A 67 -3.54 -12.38 6.43
N MET A 68 -2.66 -12.04 5.50
CA MET A 68 -3.03 -11.13 4.41
C MET A 68 -4.15 -11.69 3.55
N LEU A 69 -4.09 -12.98 3.19
CA LEU A 69 -5.14 -13.65 2.41
C LEU A 69 -6.45 -13.75 3.18
N LEU A 70 -6.40 -14.13 4.47
CA LEU A 70 -7.59 -14.19 5.32
C LEU A 70 -8.27 -12.82 5.42
N PHE A 71 -7.51 -11.77 5.73
CA PHE A 71 -8.07 -10.42 5.84
C PHE A 71 -8.43 -9.80 4.50
N SER A 72 -7.84 -10.27 3.38
CA SER A 72 -8.31 -9.94 2.04
C SER A 72 -9.77 -10.36 1.85
N LEU A 73 -10.10 -11.60 2.20
CA LEU A 73 -11.47 -12.13 2.10
C LEU A 73 -12.44 -11.41 3.05
N ILE A 74 -12.04 -11.25 4.32
CA ILE A 74 -12.87 -10.59 5.34
C ILE A 74 -13.16 -9.13 4.94
N SER A 75 -12.18 -8.44 4.37
CA SER A 75 -12.29 -7.01 4.06
C SER A 75 -13.03 -6.71 2.76
N GLU A 76 -13.26 -7.70 1.91
CA GLU A 76 -13.90 -7.48 0.60
C GLU A 76 -15.33 -6.96 0.76
N ILE A 77 -16.10 -7.50 1.69
CA ILE A 77 -17.48 -7.05 1.94
C ILE A 77 -17.52 -5.62 2.47
N PRO A 78 -16.83 -5.26 3.60
CA PRO A 78 -16.76 -3.88 4.06
C PRO A 78 -16.25 -2.89 3.02
N TYR A 79 -15.25 -3.29 2.24
CA TYR A 79 -14.70 -2.47 1.17
C TYR A 79 -15.76 -2.15 0.11
N ARG A 80 -16.47 -3.17 -0.42
CA ARG A 80 -17.51 -2.97 -1.45
C ARG A 80 -18.73 -2.21 -0.94
N LEU A 81 -19.08 -2.33 0.33
CA LEU A 81 -20.15 -1.55 0.94
C LEU A 81 -19.78 -0.07 1.07
N PHE A 82 -18.53 0.21 1.37
CA PHE A 82 -18.04 1.58 1.55
C PHE A 82 -17.64 2.25 0.23
N VAL A 83 -16.89 1.56 -0.62
CA VAL A 83 -16.48 2.03 -1.95
C VAL A 83 -17.44 1.45 -3.00
N TYR A 84 -18.47 2.21 -3.34
CA TYR A 84 -19.48 1.77 -4.31
C TYR A 84 -19.64 2.80 -5.44
N PRO A 85 -19.60 2.36 -6.72
CA PRO A 85 -19.24 1.02 -7.21
C PRO A 85 -17.72 0.75 -7.04
N ALA A 86 -17.37 -0.48 -6.60
CA ALA A 86 -15.99 -0.90 -6.50
C ALA A 86 -15.58 -1.65 -7.78
N GLU A 87 -14.67 -1.09 -8.55
CA GLU A 87 -14.19 -1.66 -9.82
C GLU A 87 -13.13 -2.74 -9.61
N THR A 88 -12.37 -2.65 -8.51
CA THR A 88 -11.29 -3.58 -8.18
C THR A 88 -11.58 -4.36 -6.89
N LEU A 89 -10.80 -5.40 -6.64
CA LEU A 89 -10.68 -6.00 -5.32
C LEU A 89 -10.08 -5.01 -4.32
N ASN A 90 -10.25 -5.24 -3.02
CA ASN A 90 -9.55 -4.45 -2.01
C ASN A 90 -8.02 -4.58 -2.15
N VAL A 91 -7.24 -3.74 -1.46
CA VAL A 91 -5.78 -3.64 -1.65
C VAL A 91 -4.99 -4.86 -1.17
N MET A 92 -5.57 -5.71 -0.31
CA MET A 92 -4.84 -6.84 0.31
C MET A 92 -4.34 -7.90 -0.68
N PRO A 93 -5.09 -8.31 -1.74
CA PRO A 93 -4.58 -9.19 -2.79
C PRO A 93 -3.33 -8.65 -3.47
N THR A 94 -3.32 -7.35 -3.81
CA THR A 94 -2.16 -6.68 -4.41
C THR A 94 -0.94 -6.75 -3.50
N LEU A 95 -1.11 -6.45 -2.20
CA LEU A 95 -0.04 -6.54 -1.21
C LEU A 95 0.42 -7.99 -0.98
N ALA A 96 -0.49 -8.98 -1.01
CA ALA A 96 -0.15 -10.39 -0.85
C ALA A 96 0.69 -10.92 -2.03
N LEU A 97 0.32 -10.58 -3.26
CA LEU A 97 1.12 -10.90 -4.46
C LEU A 97 2.48 -10.20 -4.42
N GLY A 98 2.51 -8.93 -4.03
CA GLY A 98 3.76 -8.18 -3.86
C GLY A 98 4.66 -8.75 -2.76
N LEU A 99 4.10 -9.21 -1.64
CA LEU A 99 4.83 -9.93 -0.60
C LEU A 99 5.44 -11.23 -1.13
N LEU A 100 4.67 -12.03 -1.88
CA LEU A 100 5.16 -13.26 -2.51
C LEU A 100 6.34 -12.98 -3.43
N LEU A 101 6.21 -12.02 -4.34
CA LEU A 101 7.26 -11.63 -5.27
C LEU A 101 8.52 -11.15 -4.54
N ALA A 102 8.35 -10.22 -3.58
CA ALA A 102 9.46 -9.68 -2.79
C ALA A 102 10.18 -10.78 -1.96
N SER A 103 9.41 -11.74 -1.41
CA SER A 103 9.97 -12.85 -0.61
C SER A 103 10.67 -13.91 -1.46
N ALA A 104 10.18 -14.16 -2.69
CA ALA A 104 10.79 -15.11 -3.62
C ALA A 104 12.10 -14.56 -4.23
N TRP A 105 12.19 -13.25 -4.35
CA TRP A 105 13.37 -12.60 -4.93
C TRP A 105 14.62 -12.89 -4.12
N GLY A 106 15.66 -13.38 -4.81
CA GLY A 106 16.92 -13.75 -4.18
C GLY A 106 16.98 -15.18 -3.62
N GLN A 107 15.87 -15.91 -3.55
CA GLN A 107 15.86 -17.33 -3.21
C GLN A 107 16.15 -18.17 -4.48
N ARG A 108 16.94 -19.26 -4.31
CA ARG A 108 17.40 -20.10 -5.44
C ARG A 108 16.52 -21.34 -5.69
N SER A 109 15.45 -21.55 -4.93
CA SER A 109 14.58 -22.71 -5.08
C SER A 109 13.78 -22.69 -6.39
N ARG A 110 13.36 -23.86 -6.88
CA ARG A 110 12.46 -23.97 -8.04
C ARG A 110 11.13 -23.23 -7.79
N GLN A 111 10.60 -23.34 -6.59
CA GLN A 111 9.39 -22.65 -6.17
C GLN A 111 9.55 -21.13 -6.23
N ALA A 112 10.66 -20.60 -5.71
CA ALA A 112 10.93 -19.17 -5.75
C ALA A 112 11.03 -18.65 -7.18
N ARG A 113 11.68 -19.39 -8.09
CA ARG A 113 11.75 -19.03 -9.52
C ARG A 113 10.37 -19.02 -10.17
N ALA A 114 9.54 -20.03 -9.90
CA ALA A 114 8.17 -20.09 -10.41
C ALA A 114 7.32 -18.91 -9.91
N ILE A 115 7.43 -18.52 -8.63
CA ILE A 115 6.75 -17.36 -8.06
C ILE A 115 7.26 -16.06 -8.70
N THR A 116 8.57 -15.89 -8.85
CA THR A 116 9.17 -14.67 -9.42
C THR A 116 8.71 -14.41 -10.85
N LEU A 117 8.47 -15.47 -11.64
CA LEU A 117 7.95 -15.36 -13.01
C LEU A 117 6.42 -15.34 -13.06
N GLY A 118 5.77 -16.19 -12.25
CA GLY A 118 4.32 -16.36 -12.27
C GLY A 118 3.55 -15.20 -11.68
N VAL A 119 4.04 -14.60 -10.58
CA VAL A 119 3.32 -13.49 -9.92
C VAL A 119 3.18 -12.27 -10.83
N PRO A 120 4.23 -11.78 -11.52
CA PRO A 120 4.06 -10.67 -12.48
C PRO A 120 3.13 -11.02 -13.64
N LEU A 121 3.16 -12.27 -14.12
CA LEU A 121 2.25 -12.72 -15.18
C LEU A 121 0.80 -12.71 -14.71
N VAL A 122 0.51 -13.28 -13.54
CA VAL A 122 -0.84 -13.27 -12.94
C VAL A 122 -1.30 -11.82 -12.69
N ALA A 123 -0.42 -10.96 -12.20
CA ALA A 123 -0.73 -9.55 -11.98
C ALA A 123 -0.97 -8.77 -13.29
N ALA A 124 -0.29 -9.13 -14.37
CA ALA A 124 -0.53 -8.53 -15.69
C ALA A 124 -1.88 -8.98 -16.26
N LEU A 125 -2.21 -10.26 -16.17
CA LEU A 125 -3.49 -10.80 -16.63
C LEU A 125 -4.68 -10.32 -15.79
N GLY A 126 -4.48 -10.13 -14.49
CA GLY A 126 -5.48 -9.64 -13.53
C GLY A 126 -5.39 -8.13 -13.27
N HIS A 127 -4.75 -7.36 -14.16
CA HIS A 127 -4.45 -5.94 -13.93
C HIS A 127 -5.67 -5.14 -13.49
N ASP A 128 -6.79 -5.29 -14.18
CA ASP A 128 -8.01 -4.52 -13.97
C ASP A 128 -8.78 -4.92 -12.70
N TYR A 129 -8.50 -6.11 -12.18
CA TYR A 129 -9.11 -6.60 -10.92
C TYR A 129 -8.30 -6.24 -9.68
N LEU A 130 -7.02 -5.91 -9.83
CA LEU A 130 -6.12 -5.58 -8.73
C LEU A 130 -6.07 -4.08 -8.49
N MET A 131 -6.28 -3.64 -7.25
CA MET A 131 -6.05 -2.26 -6.89
C MET A 131 -4.58 -1.89 -7.18
N PHE A 132 -4.36 -0.83 -7.97
CA PHE A 132 -3.05 -0.42 -8.50
C PHE A 132 -2.43 -1.39 -9.53
N GLY A 133 -3.12 -2.44 -9.97
CA GLY A 133 -2.70 -3.34 -11.03
C GLY A 133 -1.32 -3.98 -10.86
N LEU A 134 -0.68 -4.31 -11.98
CA LEU A 134 0.70 -4.82 -12.01
C LEU A 134 1.73 -3.89 -11.32
N PRO A 135 1.73 -2.56 -11.52
CA PRO A 135 2.66 -1.68 -10.83
C PRO A 135 2.56 -1.78 -9.30
N GLY A 136 1.33 -1.93 -8.76
CA GLY A 136 1.10 -2.12 -7.34
C GLY A 136 1.72 -3.41 -6.80
N VAL A 137 1.60 -4.52 -7.55
CA VAL A 137 2.22 -5.81 -7.18
C VAL A 137 3.75 -5.74 -7.22
N LEU A 138 4.32 -5.00 -8.16
CA LEU A 138 5.77 -4.83 -8.27
C LEU A 138 6.36 -3.94 -7.18
N LEU A 139 5.56 -3.05 -6.59
CA LEU A 139 6.05 -2.01 -5.69
C LEU A 139 6.82 -2.54 -4.46
N PRO A 140 6.36 -3.56 -3.69
CA PRO A 140 7.12 -4.12 -2.57
C PRO A 140 8.48 -4.69 -3.00
N TRP A 141 8.53 -5.35 -4.17
CA TRP A 141 9.78 -5.88 -4.74
C TRP A 141 10.73 -4.76 -5.14
N LEU A 142 10.26 -3.70 -5.82
CA LEU A 142 11.05 -2.52 -6.15
C LEU A 142 11.61 -1.85 -4.88
N CYS A 143 10.82 -1.78 -3.80
CA CYS A 143 11.30 -1.29 -2.50
C CYS A 143 12.45 -2.16 -1.94
N VAL A 144 12.42 -3.49 -2.12
CA VAL A 144 13.53 -4.39 -1.76
C VAL A 144 14.78 -4.06 -2.60
N LEU A 145 14.63 -3.88 -3.92
CA LEU A 145 15.75 -3.58 -4.81
C LEU A 145 16.50 -2.29 -4.45
N VAL A 146 15.74 -1.25 -4.07
CA VAL A 146 16.32 0.07 -3.76
C VAL A 146 16.74 0.23 -2.30
N TRP A 147 16.46 -0.76 -1.44
CA TRP A 147 16.63 -0.66 0.00
C TRP A 147 18.02 -0.19 0.46
N ARG A 148 19.09 -0.69 -0.19
CA ARG A 148 20.49 -0.35 0.11
C ARG A 148 21.11 0.62 -0.90
N ARG A 149 20.35 1.10 -1.88
CA ARG A 149 20.82 2.05 -2.90
C ARG A 149 20.77 3.48 -2.37
N PRO A 150 21.48 4.44 -2.97
CA PRO A 150 21.29 5.87 -2.68
C PRO A 150 19.81 6.27 -2.71
N LEU A 151 19.44 7.27 -1.89
CA LEU A 151 18.02 7.60 -1.64
C LEU A 151 17.24 7.96 -2.91
N TYR A 152 17.90 8.60 -3.88
CA TYR A 152 17.26 8.97 -5.15
C TYR A 152 16.74 7.77 -5.97
N TRP A 153 17.29 6.54 -5.75
CA TRP A 153 16.75 5.32 -6.37
C TRP A 153 15.32 5.02 -5.92
N ALA A 154 14.87 5.60 -4.81
CA ALA A 154 13.50 5.46 -4.36
C ALA A 154 12.47 6.14 -5.29
N LEU A 155 12.92 6.95 -6.25
CA LEU A 155 12.08 7.44 -7.35
C LEU A 155 11.62 6.31 -8.28
N LEU A 156 12.37 5.20 -8.39
CA LEU A 156 11.95 4.05 -9.19
C LEU A 156 10.63 3.43 -8.69
N PRO A 157 10.51 3.00 -7.41
CA PRO A 157 9.20 2.62 -6.88
C PRO A 157 8.20 3.79 -6.87
N GLY A 158 8.64 5.06 -6.83
CA GLY A 158 7.77 6.22 -6.99
C GLY A 158 7.10 6.29 -8.36
N ILE A 159 7.85 6.01 -9.43
CA ILE A 159 7.32 5.90 -10.80
C ILE A 159 6.30 4.76 -10.89
N ALA A 160 6.59 3.59 -10.29
CA ALA A 160 5.64 2.49 -10.26
C ALA A 160 4.37 2.84 -9.45
N CYS A 161 4.51 3.58 -8.35
CA CYS A 161 3.36 4.10 -7.60
C CYS A 161 2.51 5.04 -8.45
N LEU A 162 3.14 5.97 -9.16
CA LEU A 162 2.45 6.87 -10.09
C LEU A 162 1.74 6.09 -11.21
N ALA A 163 2.40 5.10 -11.81
CA ALA A 163 1.82 4.25 -12.85
C ALA A 163 0.59 3.46 -12.36
N GLY A 164 0.63 2.94 -11.11
CA GLY A 164 -0.53 2.28 -10.49
C GLY A 164 -1.69 3.23 -10.16
N ASN A 165 -1.44 4.53 -10.14
CA ASN A 165 -2.45 5.59 -9.97
C ASN A 165 -2.73 6.35 -11.29
N ALA A 166 -2.36 5.79 -12.43
CA ALA A 166 -2.46 6.41 -13.75
C ALA A 166 -3.90 6.37 -14.29
N TRP A 167 -4.82 7.05 -13.63
CA TRP A 167 -6.21 7.21 -14.06
C TRP A 167 -6.28 8.37 -15.06
N ARG A 168 -6.97 8.16 -16.15
CA ARG A 168 -7.15 9.18 -17.19
C ARG A 168 -7.62 10.52 -16.60
N GLN A 169 -8.64 10.48 -15.74
CA GLN A 169 -9.15 11.66 -15.05
C GLN A 169 -8.11 12.40 -14.21
N LEU A 170 -7.16 11.70 -13.56
CA LEU A 170 -6.11 12.33 -12.76
C LEU A 170 -5.22 13.22 -13.63
N TYR A 171 -4.82 12.73 -14.80
CA TYR A 171 -4.01 13.50 -15.74
C TYR A 171 -4.78 14.66 -16.33
N GLU A 172 -6.03 14.45 -16.72
CA GLU A 172 -6.91 15.53 -17.22
C GLU A 172 -7.06 16.62 -16.16
N MET A 173 -7.37 16.29 -14.92
CA MET A 173 -7.46 17.26 -13.84
C MET A 173 -6.13 18.00 -13.58
N ALA A 174 -4.99 17.32 -13.71
CA ALA A 174 -3.67 17.95 -13.56
C ALA A 174 -3.40 18.96 -14.68
N LEU A 175 -3.83 18.70 -15.91
CA LEU A 175 -3.75 19.64 -17.04
C LEU A 175 -4.56 20.93 -16.79
N TYR A 176 -5.66 20.83 -16.02
CA TYR A 176 -6.45 21.98 -15.58
C TYR A 176 -5.95 22.58 -14.25
N ALA A 177 -4.68 22.33 -13.88
CA ALA A 177 -4.04 22.82 -12.68
C ALA A 177 -4.78 22.49 -11.36
N ASN A 178 -5.49 21.37 -11.30
CA ASN A 178 -6.15 20.93 -10.07
C ASN A 178 -5.11 20.57 -8.99
N PRO A 179 -5.12 21.24 -7.82
CA PRO A 179 -4.08 21.06 -6.80
C PRO A 179 -4.09 19.65 -6.18
N ALA A 180 -5.24 19.00 -6.05
CA ALA A 180 -5.33 17.63 -5.52
C ALA A 180 -4.71 16.63 -6.51
N ALA A 181 -4.92 16.80 -7.83
CA ALA A 181 -4.33 15.96 -8.85
C ALA A 181 -2.81 16.12 -8.91
N ILE A 182 -2.31 17.35 -9.03
CA ILE A 182 -0.86 17.64 -9.08
C ILE A 182 -0.18 17.17 -7.80
N GLY A 183 -0.74 17.53 -6.64
CA GLY A 183 -0.21 17.13 -5.35
C GLY A 183 -0.22 15.61 -5.15
N GLY A 184 -1.29 14.93 -5.61
CA GLY A 184 -1.40 13.48 -5.58
C GLY A 184 -0.34 12.77 -6.45
N MET A 185 -0.10 13.25 -7.66
CA MET A 185 0.97 12.74 -8.54
C MET A 185 2.35 12.93 -7.91
N GLY A 186 2.62 14.12 -7.35
CA GLY A 186 3.84 14.41 -6.61
C GLY A 186 4.00 13.51 -5.38
N ALA A 187 2.92 13.29 -4.63
CA ALA A 187 2.91 12.39 -3.48
C ALA A 187 3.20 10.94 -3.88
N CYS A 188 2.61 10.41 -4.97
CA CYS A 188 2.93 9.09 -5.49
C CYS A 188 4.43 8.94 -5.79
N LEU A 189 5.01 9.91 -6.48
CA LEU A 189 6.42 9.89 -6.86
C LEU A 189 7.35 9.97 -5.65
N LEU A 190 7.03 10.82 -4.69
CA LEU A 190 7.88 11.09 -3.52
C LEU A 190 7.63 10.12 -2.35
N ALA A 191 6.50 9.42 -2.30
CA ALA A 191 6.13 8.59 -1.17
C ALA A 191 7.19 7.53 -0.78
N PRO A 192 7.75 6.72 -1.71
CA PRO A 192 8.80 5.76 -1.36
C PRO A 192 10.09 6.43 -0.89
N LEU A 193 10.44 7.60 -1.45
CA LEU A 193 11.60 8.39 -1.04
C LEU A 193 11.44 8.90 0.39
N LEU A 194 10.31 9.53 0.71
CA LEU A 194 10.00 10.03 2.05
C LEU A 194 9.96 8.89 3.09
N GLY A 195 9.31 7.77 2.75
CA GLY A 195 9.24 6.62 3.64
C GLY A 195 10.61 5.97 3.88
N LEU A 196 11.45 5.84 2.84
CA LEU A 196 12.80 5.31 2.96
C LEU A 196 13.72 6.28 3.73
N ALA A 197 13.57 7.58 3.53
CA ALA A 197 14.28 8.61 4.30
C ALA A 197 13.90 8.53 5.79
N LEU A 198 12.61 8.39 6.11
CA LEU A 198 12.12 8.20 7.47
C LEU A 198 12.74 6.95 8.12
N LEU A 199 12.78 5.82 7.40
CA LEU A 199 13.34 4.57 7.90
C LEU A 199 14.85 4.65 8.14
N ARG A 200 15.59 5.42 7.33
CA ARG A 200 17.04 5.56 7.44
C ARG A 200 17.48 6.63 8.44
N HIS A 201 16.83 7.79 8.39
CA HIS A 201 17.29 9.00 9.06
C HIS A 201 16.27 9.58 10.05
N GLY A 202 15.01 9.09 10.05
CA GLY A 202 13.97 9.59 10.95
C GLY A 202 14.30 9.37 12.43
N PRO A 203 13.64 10.11 13.32
CA PRO A 203 13.80 9.91 14.76
C PRO A 203 13.25 8.54 15.19
N PRO A 204 13.88 7.88 16.16
CA PRO A 204 13.36 6.63 16.73
C PRO A 204 12.22 6.90 17.72
N THR A 205 11.15 7.53 17.23
CA THR A 205 10.00 7.92 18.06
C THR A 205 9.32 6.69 18.66
N PRO A 206 9.17 6.59 19.98
CA PRO A 206 8.53 5.47 20.64
C PRO A 206 7.01 5.53 20.41
N VAL A 207 6.51 4.73 19.48
CA VAL A 207 5.08 4.55 19.21
C VAL A 207 4.68 3.11 19.53
N PRO A 208 3.40 2.82 19.86
CA PRO A 208 2.96 1.44 20.10
C PRO A 208 3.24 0.53 18.91
N ALA A 209 3.61 -0.73 19.17
CA ALA A 209 3.84 -1.67 18.08
C ALA A 209 2.53 -2.04 17.42
N LEU A 210 2.48 -1.91 16.08
CA LEU A 210 1.39 -2.46 15.29
C LEU A 210 1.50 -3.98 15.22
N ARG A 211 0.65 -4.65 16.00
CA ARG A 211 0.56 -6.11 16.09
C ARG A 211 -0.51 -6.64 15.13
N ARG A 212 -0.91 -7.90 15.31
CA ARG A 212 -1.92 -8.57 14.48
C ARG A 212 -3.28 -7.88 14.43
N TRP A 213 -3.65 -7.10 15.45
CA TRP A 213 -4.88 -6.32 15.47
C TRP A 213 -4.98 -5.31 14.32
N ALA A 214 -3.84 -4.85 13.79
CA ALA A 214 -3.80 -3.95 12.64
C ALA A 214 -4.45 -4.54 11.38
N TYR A 215 -4.49 -5.88 11.24
CA TYR A 215 -5.24 -6.50 10.15
C TYR A 215 -6.74 -6.31 10.32
N ALA A 216 -7.26 -6.43 11.55
CA ALA A 216 -8.67 -6.17 11.83
C ALA A 216 -9.05 -4.69 11.67
N PHE A 217 -8.09 -3.77 11.85
CA PHE A 217 -8.32 -2.35 11.61
C PHE A 217 -8.74 -2.08 10.17
N TYR A 218 -8.19 -2.84 9.20
CA TYR A 218 -8.47 -2.62 7.78
C TYR A 218 -9.95 -2.82 7.42
N PRO A 219 -10.67 -3.93 7.74
CA PRO A 219 -12.11 -4.01 7.51
C PRO A 219 -12.93 -3.08 8.44
N LEU A 220 -12.50 -2.90 9.69
CA LEU A 220 -13.25 -2.12 10.67
C LEU A 220 -13.32 -0.62 10.31
N HIS A 221 -12.26 -0.03 9.77
CA HIS A 221 -12.29 1.38 9.40
C HIS A 221 -13.28 1.67 8.27
N PHE A 222 -13.49 0.73 7.32
CA PHE A 222 -14.53 0.87 6.29
C PHE A 222 -15.94 0.88 6.91
N LEU A 223 -16.20 -0.01 7.86
CA LEU A 223 -17.49 -0.06 8.55
C LEU A 223 -17.74 1.21 9.39
N LEU A 224 -16.72 1.70 10.09
CA LEU A 224 -16.81 2.94 10.86
C LEU A 224 -17.09 4.15 9.94
N LEU A 225 -16.38 4.27 8.84
CA LEU A 225 -16.56 5.36 7.87
C LEU A 225 -17.91 5.22 7.14
N LEU A 226 -18.38 4.00 6.86
CA LEU A 226 -19.73 3.76 6.34
C LEU A 226 -20.80 4.25 7.34
N GLY A 227 -20.67 3.89 8.61
CA GLY A 227 -21.56 4.38 9.66
C GLY A 227 -21.57 5.91 9.74
N LEU A 228 -20.41 6.55 9.73
CA LEU A 228 -20.28 8.01 9.68
C LEU A 228 -20.98 8.61 8.45
N ARG A 229 -20.78 8.01 7.26
CA ARG A 229 -21.45 8.46 6.02
C ARG A 229 -22.98 8.38 6.11
N LEU A 230 -23.51 7.33 6.74
CA LEU A 230 -24.96 7.17 6.91
C LEU A 230 -25.53 8.22 7.86
N VAL A 231 -24.82 8.52 8.95
CA VAL A 231 -25.23 9.59 9.90
C VAL A 231 -25.25 10.95 9.21
N ILE A 232 -24.20 11.30 8.47
CA ILE A 232 -24.08 12.60 7.76
C ILE A 232 -25.20 12.75 6.69
N ARG A 233 -25.58 11.66 6.03
CA ARG A 233 -26.66 11.72 5.02
C ARG A 233 -28.05 11.76 5.60
N ALA A 234 -28.22 11.37 6.86
CA ALA A 234 -29.49 11.40 7.57
C ALA A 234 -29.73 12.72 8.31
N SER A 235 -28.70 13.54 8.55
CA SER A 235 -28.74 14.90 9.10
C SER A 235 -28.98 15.96 8.03
#